data_d4f2ee7c6cc55974531d6416577a982b
#
_entry.id   d4f2ee7c6cc55974531d6416577a982b
#
_cell.length_a   1.000
_cell.length_b   1.000
_cell.length_c   1.000
_cell.angle_alpha   90.00
_cell.angle_beta   90.00
_cell.angle_gamma   90.00
#
_symmetry.space_group_name_H-M   'P 1'
#
loop_
_entity.id
_entity.type
_entity.pdbx_description
1 polymer ?
#
loop_
_entity_poly.entity_id
_entity_poly.type
_entity_poly.pdbx_seq_one_letter_code
_entity_poly.pdbx_strand_id
1 'polypeptide(L)'
;DDPGGLAENMGLDVPIIPLELPSYQRKENFGADETFFQIVRHLAKPCEKTKQISCNLIGPTTLGFRHRDDIAEISGLLSDMGVSINVVAPMGSSPEDIQKLGSAHFNVLMYPETGESAARWMERELGLPFTKSIPIGVGATRDFLNEVSQITGLDAVVDESRLRLPWYSASVDSTYLTGKRVFIFGDGTH
;
A
#
# COMPACT_ATOMS: atom_id res chain seq x y z
N ASP A 1 23.29 -8.81 21.30
CA ASP A 1 22.39 -9.98 21.24
C ASP A 1 22.40 -10.52 19.82
N ASP A 2 22.43 -11.84 19.68
CA ASP A 2 22.44 -12.54 18.40
C ASP A 2 21.07 -13.20 18.15
N PRO A 3 20.17 -12.55 17.38
CA PRO A 3 18.84 -13.10 17.11
C PRO A 3 18.89 -14.42 16.32
N GLY A 4 19.91 -14.61 15.46
CA GLY A 4 20.10 -15.84 14.68
C GLY A 4 20.43 -17.02 15.57
N GLY A 5 21.42 -16.86 16.47
CA GLY A 5 21.77 -17.90 17.44
C GLY A 5 20.65 -18.20 18.43
N LEU A 6 19.82 -17.22 18.77
CA LEU A 6 18.63 -17.44 19.59
C LEU A 6 17.61 -18.33 18.85
N ALA A 7 17.33 -18.02 17.60
CA ALA A 7 16.39 -18.76 16.77
C ALA A 7 16.83 -20.25 16.61
N GLU A 8 18.11 -20.49 16.34
CA GLU A 8 18.68 -21.85 16.26
C GLU A 8 18.53 -22.63 17.56
N ASN A 9 18.73 -21.98 18.70
CA ASN A 9 18.64 -22.61 20.02
C ASN A 9 17.20 -22.89 20.50
N MET A 10 16.19 -22.28 19.88
CA MET A 10 14.78 -22.50 20.25
C MET A 10 14.26 -23.89 19.90
N GLY A 11 14.90 -24.59 18.94
CA GLY A 11 14.54 -25.95 18.52
C GLY A 11 13.09 -26.09 18.05
N LEU A 12 12.52 -25.02 17.49
CA LEU A 12 11.15 -25.00 16.99
C LEU A 12 11.13 -25.45 15.52
N ASP A 13 10.17 -26.31 15.18
CA ASP A 13 9.92 -26.78 13.80
C ASP A 13 8.99 -25.83 13.04
N VAL A 14 9.26 -24.52 13.16
CA VAL A 14 8.53 -23.45 12.46
C VAL A 14 9.52 -22.44 11.91
N PRO A 15 9.22 -21.77 10.78
CA PRO A 15 10.06 -20.71 10.27
C PRO A 15 10.16 -19.56 11.28
N ILE A 16 11.37 -19.17 11.62
CA ILE A 16 11.65 -18.04 12.52
C ILE A 16 12.26 -16.91 11.68
N ILE A 17 11.65 -15.75 11.69
CA ILE A 17 12.12 -14.55 10.99
C ILE A 17 12.75 -13.62 12.02
N PRO A 18 14.09 -13.52 12.10
CA PRO A 18 14.76 -12.60 13.00
C PRO A 18 14.57 -11.16 12.51
N LEU A 19 14.20 -10.25 13.42
CA LEU A 19 14.03 -8.83 13.14
C LEU A 19 15.02 -7.99 13.94
N GLU A 20 15.77 -7.12 13.27
CA GLU A 20 16.63 -6.13 13.90
C GLU A 20 15.91 -4.79 13.99
N LEU A 21 15.19 -4.57 15.09
CA LEU A 21 14.41 -3.36 15.33
C LEU A 21 15.02 -2.59 16.52
N PRO A 22 16.05 -1.76 16.29
CA PRO A 22 16.74 -1.07 17.38
C PRO A 22 15.82 -0.06 18.07
N SER A 23 15.60 -0.24 19.38
CA SER A 23 14.79 0.65 20.20
C SER A 23 15.40 2.05 20.25
N TYR A 24 14.54 3.08 20.23
CA TYR A 24 14.90 4.50 20.37
C TYR A 24 15.80 5.10 19.30
N GLN A 25 16.20 4.35 18.26
CA GLN A 25 17.08 4.82 17.19
C GLN A 25 16.34 5.22 15.92
N ARG A 26 15.16 4.67 15.71
CA ARG A 26 14.33 4.88 14.52
C ARG A 26 12.90 5.17 14.92
N LYS A 27 12.15 5.79 13.99
CA LYS A 27 10.71 6.05 14.15
C LYS A 27 9.90 4.76 14.00
N GLU A 28 8.66 4.81 14.46
CA GLU A 28 7.69 3.74 14.43
C GLU A 28 7.41 3.20 13.02
N ASN A 29 7.29 4.08 12.03
CA ASN A 29 7.11 3.71 10.63
C ASN A 29 8.27 2.87 10.07
N PHE A 30 9.52 3.15 10.48
CA PHE A 30 10.64 2.29 10.11
C PHE A 30 10.46 0.86 10.64
N GLY A 31 10.04 0.73 11.90
CA GLY A 31 9.78 -0.60 12.48
C GLY A 31 8.67 -1.35 11.74
N ALA A 32 7.64 -0.64 11.32
CA ALA A 32 6.53 -1.22 10.55
C ALA A 32 6.98 -1.65 9.14
N ASP A 33 7.69 -0.79 8.40
CA ASP A 33 8.19 -1.10 7.06
C ASP A 33 9.19 -2.26 7.08
N GLU A 34 10.16 -2.25 7.99
CA GLU A 34 11.15 -3.32 8.10
C GLU A 34 10.50 -4.66 8.50
N THR A 35 9.59 -4.64 9.45
CA THR A 35 8.87 -5.86 9.86
C THR A 35 8.07 -6.44 8.68
N PHE A 36 7.31 -5.60 7.99
CA PHE A 36 6.52 -6.04 6.86
C PHE A 36 7.40 -6.52 5.71
N PHE A 37 8.49 -5.81 5.42
CA PHE A 37 9.46 -6.23 4.40
C PHE A 37 10.05 -7.61 4.69
N GLN A 38 10.49 -7.88 5.91
CA GLN A 38 11.05 -9.18 6.28
C GLN A 38 10.01 -10.29 6.19
N ILE A 39 8.76 -10.04 6.58
CA ILE A 39 7.66 -11.00 6.43
C ILE A 39 7.43 -11.31 4.94
N VAL A 40 7.32 -10.29 4.10
CA VAL A 40 7.12 -10.46 2.65
C VAL A 40 8.28 -11.20 2.02
N ARG A 41 9.52 -10.81 2.31
CA ARG A 41 10.73 -11.44 1.78
C ARG A 41 10.82 -12.93 2.08
N HIS A 42 10.35 -13.36 3.25
CA HIS A 42 10.45 -14.77 3.67
C HIS A 42 9.24 -15.60 3.22
N LEU A 43 8.07 -15.01 3.11
CA LEU A 43 6.84 -15.76 2.85
C LEU A 43 6.32 -15.62 1.41
N ALA A 44 6.47 -14.45 0.76
CA ALA A 44 5.94 -14.25 -0.58
C ALA A 44 6.66 -15.13 -1.60
N LYS A 45 5.89 -15.69 -2.52
CA LYS A 45 6.40 -16.64 -3.54
C LYS A 45 5.90 -16.25 -4.92
N PRO A 46 6.63 -16.60 -5.98
CA PRO A 46 6.08 -16.58 -7.33
C PRO A 46 4.85 -17.51 -7.39
N CYS A 47 3.76 -17.00 -7.95
CA CYS A 47 2.50 -17.71 -8.08
C CYS A 47 1.95 -17.55 -9.50
N GLU A 48 1.09 -18.46 -9.91
CA GLU A 48 0.29 -18.29 -11.11
C GLU A 48 -0.62 -17.07 -10.95
N LYS A 49 -0.69 -16.25 -12.00
CA LYS A 49 -1.49 -15.01 -11.97
C LYS A 49 -2.99 -15.33 -11.92
N THR A 50 -3.72 -14.49 -11.21
CA THR A 50 -5.19 -14.55 -11.23
C THR A 50 -5.73 -14.40 -12.64
N LYS A 51 -6.88 -15.00 -12.95
CA LYS A 51 -7.50 -14.91 -14.29
C LYS A 51 -7.95 -13.50 -14.64
N GLN A 52 -8.44 -12.76 -13.65
CA GLN A 52 -8.79 -11.36 -13.78
C GLN A 52 -7.59 -10.50 -13.39
N ILE A 53 -7.49 -9.31 -13.98
CA ILE A 53 -6.49 -8.33 -13.55
C ILE A 53 -6.74 -8.00 -12.09
N SER A 54 -5.69 -8.15 -11.29
CA SER A 54 -5.78 -7.95 -9.84
C SER A 54 -4.54 -7.25 -9.32
N CYS A 55 -4.71 -6.59 -8.18
CA CYS A 55 -3.61 -5.95 -7.46
C CYS A 55 -3.60 -6.33 -5.98
N ASN A 56 -2.48 -6.11 -5.32
CA ASN A 56 -2.41 -6.07 -3.87
C ASN A 56 -2.45 -4.62 -3.39
N LEU A 57 -3.10 -4.35 -2.26
CA LEU A 57 -3.00 -3.08 -1.55
C LEU A 57 -1.93 -3.20 -0.48
N ILE A 58 -0.86 -2.42 -0.61
CA ILE A 58 0.35 -2.55 0.20
C ILE A 58 0.52 -1.33 1.11
N GLY A 59 0.82 -1.61 2.36
CA GLY A 59 1.20 -0.63 3.36
C GLY A 59 0.14 -0.27 4.41
N PRO A 60 -1.18 -0.54 4.25
CA PRO A 60 -2.14 -0.17 5.28
C PRO A 60 -1.86 -0.91 6.59
N THR A 61 -1.81 -0.14 7.67
CA THR A 61 -1.63 -0.62 9.06
C THR A 61 -2.58 0.13 9.98
N THR A 62 -2.65 -0.28 11.25
CA THR A 62 -3.40 0.46 12.27
C THR A 62 -2.75 1.79 12.66
N LEU A 63 -1.53 2.07 12.18
CA LEU A 63 -0.87 3.36 12.35
C LEU A 63 -1.54 4.45 11.49
N GLY A 64 -2.11 4.09 10.35
CA GLY A 64 -2.85 5.01 9.49
C GLY A 64 -4.21 5.35 10.08
N PHE A 65 -4.46 6.64 10.38
CA PHE A 65 -5.67 7.10 11.04
C PHE A 65 -6.95 6.71 10.29
N ARG A 66 -6.95 6.77 8.96
CA ARG A 66 -8.12 6.48 8.12
C ARG A 66 -7.94 5.25 7.24
N HIS A 67 -7.06 4.37 7.59
CA HIS A 67 -6.70 3.20 6.77
C HIS A 67 -7.89 2.37 6.25
N ARG A 68 -8.99 2.28 7.01
CA ARG A 68 -10.19 1.52 6.59
C ARG A 68 -10.95 2.23 5.47
N ASP A 69 -11.08 3.56 5.59
CA ASP A 69 -11.74 4.37 4.58
C ASP A 69 -10.89 4.40 3.30
N ASP A 70 -9.57 4.54 3.45
CA ASP A 70 -8.65 4.56 2.31
C ASP A 70 -8.66 3.23 1.54
N ILE A 71 -8.68 2.09 2.26
CA ILE A 71 -8.84 0.78 1.63
C ILE A 71 -10.17 0.70 0.86
N ALA A 72 -11.27 1.16 1.45
CA ALA A 72 -12.58 1.12 0.82
C ALA A 72 -12.65 2.00 -0.43
N GLU A 73 -12.18 3.24 -0.34
CA GLU A 73 -12.20 4.21 -1.45
C GLU A 73 -11.30 3.76 -2.61
N ILE A 74 -10.06 3.34 -2.33
CA ILE A 74 -9.14 2.86 -3.36
C ILE A 74 -9.66 1.56 -3.99
N SER A 75 -10.22 0.64 -3.20
CA SER A 75 -10.84 -0.57 -3.73
C SER A 75 -12.02 -0.25 -4.66
N GLY A 76 -12.82 0.76 -4.32
CA GLY A 76 -13.89 1.25 -5.17
C GLY A 76 -13.39 1.78 -6.51
N LEU A 77 -12.37 2.64 -6.50
CA LEU A 77 -11.75 3.18 -7.72
C LEU A 77 -11.21 2.07 -8.63
N LEU A 78 -10.52 1.09 -8.06
CA LEU A 78 -9.96 -0.04 -8.78
C LEU A 78 -11.05 -0.96 -9.35
N SER A 79 -12.11 -1.22 -8.57
CA SER A 79 -13.27 -2.01 -9.02
C SER A 79 -13.96 -1.36 -10.22
N ASP A 80 -14.11 -0.04 -10.23
CA ASP A 80 -14.70 0.70 -11.36
C ASP A 80 -13.86 0.56 -12.64
N MET A 81 -12.54 0.36 -12.51
CA MET A 81 -11.65 0.04 -13.63
C MET A 81 -11.63 -1.45 -14.01
N GLY A 82 -12.36 -2.31 -13.29
CA GLY A 82 -12.33 -3.76 -13.52
C GLY A 82 -11.14 -4.49 -12.90
N VAL A 83 -10.44 -3.85 -11.95
CA VAL A 83 -9.32 -4.45 -11.19
C VAL A 83 -9.85 -5.04 -9.89
N SER A 84 -9.57 -6.30 -9.63
CA SER A 84 -9.92 -6.96 -8.37
C SER A 84 -8.80 -6.85 -7.35
N ILE A 85 -9.16 -6.84 -6.05
CA ILE A 85 -8.18 -6.89 -4.97
C ILE A 85 -7.82 -8.34 -4.68
N ASN A 86 -6.53 -8.65 -4.73
CA ASN A 86 -6.01 -9.96 -4.39
C ASN A 86 -5.75 -10.09 -2.88
N VAL A 87 -4.92 -9.20 -2.35
CA VAL A 87 -4.56 -9.17 -0.93
C VAL A 87 -4.45 -7.71 -0.46
N VAL A 88 -4.90 -7.46 0.77
CA VAL A 88 -4.58 -6.23 1.51
C VAL A 88 -3.56 -6.59 2.57
N ALA A 89 -2.39 -5.97 2.56
CA ALA A 89 -1.29 -6.33 3.45
C ALA A 89 -0.49 -5.10 3.93
N PRO A 90 -0.04 -5.11 5.18
CA PRO A 90 -0.18 -6.16 6.21
C PRO A 90 -1.54 -6.21 6.92
N MET A 91 -2.40 -5.19 6.74
CA MET A 91 -3.67 -5.07 7.46
C MET A 91 -4.60 -6.26 7.18
N GLY A 92 -4.86 -7.04 8.23
CA GLY A 92 -5.81 -8.14 8.17
C GLY A 92 -5.35 -9.37 7.37
N SER A 93 -4.12 -9.39 6.87
CA SER A 93 -3.58 -10.53 6.14
C SER A 93 -3.04 -11.63 7.06
N SER A 94 -3.25 -12.87 6.65
CA SER A 94 -2.63 -14.05 7.27
C SER A 94 -1.27 -14.37 6.59
N PRO A 95 -0.44 -15.24 7.16
CA PRO A 95 0.76 -15.74 6.50
C PRO A 95 0.48 -16.38 5.14
N GLU A 96 -0.64 -17.06 4.99
CA GLU A 96 -1.09 -17.68 3.74
C GLU A 96 -1.46 -16.62 2.69
N ASP A 97 -2.00 -15.47 3.10
CA ASP A 97 -2.28 -14.36 2.18
C ASP A 97 -0.98 -13.71 1.69
N ILE A 98 0.00 -13.54 2.57
CA ILE A 98 1.33 -13.05 2.16
C ILE A 98 1.97 -13.99 1.13
N GLN A 99 1.82 -15.29 1.26
CA GLN A 99 2.32 -16.26 0.27
C GLN A 99 1.69 -16.08 -1.12
N LYS A 100 0.46 -15.57 -1.19
CA LYS A 100 -0.30 -15.34 -2.44
C LYS A 100 -0.02 -13.98 -3.10
N LEU A 101 0.79 -13.10 -2.50
CA LEU A 101 1.07 -11.78 -3.10
C LEU A 101 1.57 -11.89 -4.55
N GLY A 102 2.35 -12.94 -4.86
CA GLY A 102 2.85 -13.18 -6.22
C GLY A 102 1.79 -13.44 -7.28
N SER A 103 0.53 -13.75 -6.90
CA SER A 103 -0.56 -14.03 -7.86
C SER A 103 -1.23 -12.77 -8.43
N ALA A 104 -1.01 -11.60 -7.85
CA ALA A 104 -1.48 -10.34 -8.41
C ALA A 104 -0.67 -9.92 -9.64
N HIS A 105 -1.20 -8.99 -10.44
CA HIS A 105 -0.53 -8.42 -11.61
C HIS A 105 0.37 -7.26 -11.23
N PHE A 106 -0.01 -6.48 -10.21
CA PHE A 106 0.73 -5.32 -9.70
C PHE A 106 0.39 -5.04 -8.24
N ASN A 107 1.08 -4.08 -7.66
CA ASN A 107 0.83 -3.59 -6.31
C ASN A 107 0.36 -2.14 -6.35
N VAL A 108 -0.57 -1.79 -5.49
CA VAL A 108 -0.92 -0.40 -5.16
C VAL A 108 -0.26 -0.06 -3.84
N LEU A 109 0.74 0.83 -3.87
CA LEU A 109 1.43 1.29 -2.69
C LEU A 109 0.64 2.44 -2.07
N MET A 110 -0.12 2.13 -1.01
CA MET A 110 -0.97 3.10 -0.32
C MET A 110 -0.20 3.96 0.69
N TYR A 111 0.69 3.33 1.43
CA TYR A 111 1.49 3.95 2.49
C TYR A 111 2.98 3.63 2.27
N PRO A 112 3.73 4.50 1.59
CA PRO A 112 5.15 4.29 1.34
C PRO A 112 5.96 4.10 2.61
N GLU A 113 5.58 4.79 3.69
CA GLU A 113 6.28 4.76 4.98
C GLU A 113 6.28 3.39 5.64
N THR A 114 5.36 2.51 5.24
CA THR A 114 5.16 1.19 5.85
C THR A 114 5.17 0.04 4.84
N GLY A 115 5.36 0.33 3.55
CA GLY A 115 5.27 -0.71 2.53
C GLY A 115 6.23 -0.56 1.35
N GLU A 116 7.00 0.52 1.26
CA GLU A 116 7.85 0.78 0.09
C GLU A 116 8.96 -0.26 -0.06
N SER A 117 9.59 -0.69 1.02
CA SER A 117 10.66 -1.69 0.98
C SER A 117 10.14 -3.04 0.45
N ALA A 118 8.95 -3.46 0.90
CA ALA A 118 8.29 -4.66 0.41
C ALA A 118 7.88 -4.53 -1.07
N ALA A 119 7.29 -3.39 -1.48
CA ALA A 119 6.88 -3.16 -2.85
C ALA A 119 8.06 -3.18 -3.83
N ARG A 120 9.19 -2.53 -3.50
CA ARG A 120 10.42 -2.54 -4.28
C ARG A 120 11.03 -3.95 -4.40
N TRP A 121 10.98 -4.70 -3.32
CA TRP A 121 11.44 -6.10 -3.35
C TRP A 121 10.57 -6.96 -4.25
N MET A 122 9.23 -6.84 -4.15
CA MET A 122 8.31 -7.58 -5.01
C MET A 122 8.43 -7.17 -6.49
N GLU A 123 8.71 -5.91 -6.80
CA GLU A 123 8.98 -5.46 -8.17
C GLU A 123 10.22 -6.17 -8.73
N ARG A 124 11.31 -6.22 -7.96
CA ARG A 124 12.58 -6.81 -8.39
C ARG A 124 12.55 -8.34 -8.45
N GLU A 125 12.02 -8.99 -7.43
CA GLU A 125 12.12 -10.46 -7.27
C GLU A 125 10.92 -11.21 -7.87
N LEU A 126 9.73 -10.59 -7.86
CA LEU A 126 8.50 -11.22 -8.36
C LEU A 126 7.98 -10.60 -9.66
N GLY A 127 8.64 -9.55 -10.16
CA GLY A 127 8.20 -8.83 -11.36
C GLY A 127 6.84 -8.13 -11.19
N LEU A 128 6.49 -7.72 -9.96
CA LEU A 128 5.24 -7.03 -9.65
C LEU A 128 5.48 -5.51 -9.63
N PRO A 129 5.15 -4.77 -10.70
CA PRO A 129 5.25 -3.32 -10.66
C PRO A 129 4.34 -2.74 -9.59
N PHE A 130 4.62 -1.53 -9.14
CA PHE A 130 3.78 -0.86 -8.14
C PHE A 130 3.55 0.61 -8.47
N THR A 131 2.38 1.14 -8.05
CA THR A 131 2.01 2.54 -8.27
C THR A 131 2.89 3.48 -7.44
N LYS A 132 3.23 4.63 -8.02
CA LYS A 132 4.01 5.69 -7.37
C LYS A 132 3.11 6.83 -6.89
N SER A 133 1.95 6.98 -7.52
CA SER A 133 0.97 8.02 -7.20
C SER A 133 0.05 7.54 -6.08
N ILE A 134 -0.16 8.41 -5.08
CA ILE A 134 -1.12 8.18 -4.00
C ILE A 134 -2.35 9.04 -4.29
N PRO A 135 -3.57 8.49 -4.36
CA PRO A 135 -4.77 9.22 -4.80
C PRO A 135 -5.32 10.16 -3.73
N ILE A 136 -4.55 11.19 -3.35
CA ILE A 136 -4.96 12.23 -2.40
C ILE A 136 -5.28 13.51 -3.16
N GLY A 137 -6.55 13.84 -3.26
CA GLY A 137 -7.06 14.98 -4.02
C GLY A 137 -7.22 14.68 -5.51
N VAL A 138 -7.92 15.57 -6.24
CA VAL A 138 -8.39 15.34 -7.62
C VAL A 138 -7.24 15.09 -8.60
N GLY A 139 -6.18 15.88 -8.52
CA GLY A 139 -5.03 15.75 -9.42
C GLY A 139 -4.33 14.41 -9.25
N ALA A 140 -3.92 14.09 -8.03
CA ALA A 140 -3.20 12.84 -7.75
C ALA A 140 -4.08 11.59 -7.96
N THR A 141 -5.40 11.70 -7.78
CA THR A 141 -6.32 10.59 -8.14
C THR A 141 -6.33 10.33 -9.64
N ARG A 142 -6.33 11.38 -10.48
CA ARG A 142 -6.21 11.21 -11.94
C ARG A 142 -4.86 10.60 -12.34
N ASP A 143 -3.77 11.04 -11.72
CA ASP A 143 -2.44 10.49 -11.97
C ASP A 143 -2.38 9.01 -11.59
N PHE A 144 -2.95 8.64 -10.45
CA PHE A 144 -3.08 7.27 -9.99
C PHE A 144 -3.86 6.38 -10.98
N LEU A 145 -5.04 6.84 -11.43
CA LEU A 145 -5.85 6.09 -12.40
C LEU A 145 -5.14 5.93 -13.76
N ASN A 146 -4.43 6.97 -14.22
CA ASN A 146 -3.61 6.90 -15.42
C ASN A 146 -2.45 5.90 -15.25
N GLU A 147 -1.80 5.88 -14.10
CA GLU A 147 -0.73 4.92 -13.79
C GLU A 147 -1.26 3.48 -13.78
N VAL A 148 -2.40 3.22 -13.15
CA VAL A 148 -3.07 1.92 -13.19
C VAL A 148 -3.42 1.52 -14.62
N SER A 149 -3.95 2.44 -15.43
CA SER A 149 -4.23 2.22 -16.86
C SER A 149 -2.98 1.83 -17.63
N GLN A 150 -1.85 2.51 -17.41
CA GLN A 150 -0.57 2.17 -18.05
C GLN A 150 -0.06 0.77 -17.68
N ILE A 151 -0.23 0.39 -16.42
CA ILE A 151 0.21 -0.93 -15.92
C ILE A 151 -0.68 -2.06 -16.47
N THR A 152 -1.99 -1.83 -16.53
CA THR A 152 -2.98 -2.88 -16.81
C THR A 152 -3.46 -2.92 -18.26
N GLY A 153 -3.33 -1.82 -18.99
CA GLY A 153 -3.93 -1.63 -20.32
C GLY A 153 -5.45 -1.40 -20.27
N LEU A 154 -6.05 -1.24 -19.11
CA LEU A 154 -7.47 -0.91 -18.95
C LEU A 154 -7.68 0.60 -19.10
N ASP A 155 -8.86 1.00 -19.55
CA ASP A 155 -9.21 2.41 -19.65
C ASP A 155 -9.31 3.05 -18.25
N ALA A 156 -8.72 4.23 -18.09
CA ALA A 156 -8.89 5.03 -16.89
C ALA A 156 -10.30 5.62 -16.85
N VAL A 157 -11.17 5.04 -16.03
CA VAL A 157 -12.53 5.56 -15.84
C VAL A 157 -12.48 6.57 -14.68
N VAL A 158 -12.63 7.84 -15.01
CA VAL A 158 -12.80 8.92 -14.01
C VAL A 158 -14.28 9.26 -13.95
N ASP A 159 -14.97 8.75 -12.95
CA ASP A 159 -16.34 9.20 -12.65
C ASP A 159 -16.28 10.58 -11.98
N GLU A 160 -16.45 11.62 -12.77
CA GLU A 160 -16.44 13.01 -12.27
C GLU A 160 -17.56 13.29 -11.26
N SER A 161 -18.64 12.49 -11.26
CA SER A 161 -19.73 12.64 -10.29
C SER A 161 -19.31 12.28 -8.86
N ARG A 162 -18.30 11.43 -8.71
CA ARG A 162 -17.68 11.08 -7.41
C ARG A 162 -16.70 12.13 -6.90
N LEU A 163 -16.23 13.02 -7.78
CA LEU A 163 -15.39 14.13 -7.38
C LEU A 163 -16.26 15.15 -6.66
N ARG A 164 -16.09 15.33 -5.37
CA ARG A 164 -16.81 16.35 -4.58
C ARG A 164 -16.42 17.78 -4.95
N LEU A 165 -15.57 17.95 -5.97
CA LEU A 165 -15.07 19.25 -6.41
C LEU A 165 -16.17 20.24 -6.81
N PRO A 166 -17.23 19.85 -7.59
CA PRO A 166 -18.30 20.79 -7.92
C PRO A 166 -19.05 21.29 -6.69
N TRP A 167 -19.29 20.40 -5.73
CA TRP A 167 -19.94 20.76 -4.47
C TRP A 167 -19.04 21.69 -3.64
N TYR A 168 -17.77 21.35 -3.50
CA TYR A 168 -16.81 22.18 -2.73
C TYR A 168 -16.62 23.54 -3.38
N SER A 169 -16.45 23.64 -4.69
CA SER A 169 -16.26 24.90 -5.40
C SER A 169 -17.48 25.83 -5.32
N ALA A 170 -18.68 25.28 -5.13
CA ALA A 170 -19.90 26.05 -4.91
C ALA A 170 -20.13 26.41 -3.43
N SER A 171 -19.35 25.88 -2.50
CA SER A 171 -19.49 26.13 -1.07
C SER A 171 -18.83 27.43 -0.65
N VAL A 172 -19.38 28.08 0.37
CA VAL A 172 -18.79 29.31 0.99
C VAL A 172 -17.40 28.97 1.57
N ASP A 173 -17.21 27.76 2.06
CA ASP A 173 -15.97 27.31 2.67
C ASP A 173 -14.77 27.32 1.70
N SER A 174 -15.01 27.20 0.38
CA SER A 174 -13.97 27.29 -0.63
C SER A 174 -13.26 28.66 -0.65
N THR A 175 -13.92 29.72 -0.16
CA THR A 175 -13.39 31.08 -0.13
C THR A 175 -12.39 31.32 1.00
N TYR A 176 -12.45 30.54 2.09
CA TYR A 176 -11.59 30.73 3.27
C TYR A 176 -10.11 30.52 2.99
N LEU A 177 -9.78 29.66 2.05
CA LEU A 177 -8.39 29.35 1.66
C LEU A 177 -7.89 30.18 0.47
N THR A 178 -8.77 31.01 -0.14
CA THR A 178 -8.39 31.83 -1.29
C THR A 178 -7.23 32.77 -0.95
N GLY A 179 -6.15 32.68 -1.70
CA GLY A 179 -4.94 33.48 -1.52
C GLY A 179 -4.12 33.16 -0.27
N LYS A 180 -4.48 32.15 0.50
CA LYS A 180 -3.69 31.68 1.65
C LYS A 180 -2.54 30.80 1.21
N ARG A 181 -1.40 30.95 1.87
CA ARG A 181 -0.30 29.97 1.78
C ARG A 181 -0.43 29.02 2.96
N VAL A 182 -0.51 27.74 2.65
CA VAL A 182 -0.62 26.68 3.66
C VAL A 182 0.67 25.87 3.62
N PHE A 183 1.26 25.66 4.78
CA PHE A 183 2.38 24.76 4.96
C PHE A 183 1.92 23.57 5.79
N ILE A 184 2.12 22.35 5.27
CA ILE A 184 1.74 21.10 5.93
C ILE A 184 3.01 20.32 6.22
N PHE A 185 3.17 19.90 7.47
CA PHE A 185 4.26 19.03 7.88
C PHE A 185 3.72 17.97 8.84
N GLY A 186 4.34 16.81 8.81
CA GLY A 186 3.94 15.65 9.58
C GLY A 186 4.70 14.43 9.08
N ASP A 187 4.39 13.26 9.61
CA ASP A 187 4.77 12.03 8.96
C ASP A 187 3.57 11.38 8.26
N GLY A 188 3.83 10.46 7.34
CA GLY A 188 2.85 9.99 6.39
C GLY A 188 1.75 9.09 6.97
N THR A 189 1.85 8.73 8.24
CA THR A 189 0.85 7.90 8.94
C THR A 189 -0.16 8.70 9.74
N HIS A 190 0.00 10.05 9.80
CA HIS A 190 -0.87 10.95 10.55
C HIS A 190 -1.63 11.94 9.67
#